data_2459543019482f5f782b7dc5c5b241ee
#
_entry.id   2459543019482f5f782b7dc5c5b241ee
#
_cell.length_a   1.000
_cell.length_b   1.000
_cell.length_c   1.000
_cell.angle_alpha   90.00
_cell.angle_beta   90.00
_cell.angle_gamma   90.00
#
_symmetry.space_group_name_H-M   'P 1'
#
loop_
_entity.id
_entity.type
_entity.pdbx_description
1 polymer ?
#
loop_
_entity_poly.entity_id
_entity_poly.type
_entity_poly.pdbx_seq_one_letter_code
_entity_poly.pdbx_strand_id
1 'polypeptide(L)'
;KKKTLWDNSIDYVKDATRKYSEWVGEYAYPVVQAVEGPANNSSGGMEYPMVTLITSPDAKVETLDGVIAHEVGHNWFMAILGSNERMHTWMDEGLNSYYHFRYEAEKYRYNSIFGDAMPKEVRDLPVDKFQETVYTVIDKNLPMESAMETPADEFPNSDEYGLVSYVKTA
;
A
#
# COMPACT_ATOMS: atom_id res chain seq x y z
N LYS A 1 -20.86 -15.58 18.19
CA LYS A 1 -20.62 -14.60 17.11
C LYS A 1 -19.95 -15.31 15.96
N LYS A 2 -20.36 -15.02 14.71
CA LYS A 2 -19.66 -15.51 13.53
C LYS A 2 -18.34 -14.75 13.43
N LYS A 3 -17.23 -15.46 13.28
CA LYS A 3 -15.90 -14.85 13.15
C LYS A 3 -15.83 -14.04 11.84
N THR A 4 -15.38 -12.79 11.90
CA THR A 4 -15.21 -11.93 10.75
C THR A 4 -13.72 -11.74 10.44
N LEU A 5 -13.38 -11.24 9.28
CA LEU A 5 -11.99 -10.90 8.93
C LEU A 5 -11.41 -9.84 9.87
N TRP A 6 -12.26 -8.94 10.37
CA TRP A 6 -11.91 -7.86 11.28
C TRP A 6 -11.58 -8.29 12.71
N ASP A 7 -11.88 -9.52 13.10
CA ASP A 7 -11.59 -10.01 14.46
C ASP A 7 -10.09 -9.97 14.79
N ASN A 8 -9.21 -9.97 13.78
CA ASN A 8 -7.76 -9.87 13.92
C ASN A 8 -7.21 -8.46 13.60
N SER A 9 -8.05 -7.48 13.30
CA SER A 9 -7.60 -6.14 12.84
C SER A 9 -6.67 -5.44 13.82
N ILE A 10 -6.85 -5.65 15.12
CA ILE A 10 -5.97 -5.11 16.16
C ILE A 10 -4.54 -5.65 16.01
N ASP A 11 -4.40 -6.94 15.71
CA ASP A 11 -3.09 -7.55 15.53
C ASP A 11 -2.43 -7.06 14.22
N TYR A 12 -3.21 -6.83 13.15
CA TYR A 12 -2.72 -6.23 11.92
C TYR A 12 -2.17 -4.83 12.13
N VAL A 13 -2.93 -3.96 12.81
CA VAL A 13 -2.49 -2.60 13.17
C VAL A 13 -1.21 -2.63 14.00
N LYS A 14 -1.13 -3.50 15.02
CA LYS A 14 0.06 -3.65 15.86
C LYS A 14 1.28 -4.13 15.08
N ASP A 15 1.09 -5.13 14.21
CA ASP A 15 2.18 -5.68 13.40
C ASP A 15 2.70 -4.65 12.42
N ALA A 16 1.82 -3.95 11.70
CA ALA A 16 2.20 -2.88 10.80
C ALA A 16 2.97 -1.79 11.54
N THR A 17 2.41 -1.25 12.63
CA THR A 17 3.05 -0.20 13.43
C THR A 17 4.42 -0.63 13.93
N ARG A 18 4.57 -1.87 14.43
CA ARG A 18 5.85 -2.40 14.89
C ARG A 18 6.86 -2.50 13.75
N LYS A 19 6.46 -3.05 12.60
CA LYS A 19 7.36 -3.24 11.46
C LYS A 19 7.82 -1.91 10.86
N TYR A 20 6.92 -0.98 10.65
CA TYR A 20 7.29 0.35 10.16
C TYR A 20 8.17 1.10 11.19
N SER A 21 7.90 0.95 12.49
CA SER A 21 8.77 1.52 13.54
C SER A 21 10.19 0.94 13.50
N GLU A 22 10.33 -0.36 13.25
CA GLU A 22 11.63 -1.04 13.12
C GLU A 22 12.42 -0.57 11.87
N TRP A 23 11.73 -0.30 10.75
CA TRP A 23 12.38 -0.01 9.47
C TRP A 23 12.61 1.48 9.22
N VAL A 24 11.68 2.32 9.64
CA VAL A 24 11.64 3.74 9.27
C VAL A 24 11.95 4.65 10.46
N GLY A 25 11.45 4.29 11.65
CA GLY A 25 11.63 5.06 12.87
C GLY A 25 10.41 4.94 13.78
N GLU A 26 10.59 5.26 15.05
CA GLU A 26 9.55 5.10 16.07
C GLU A 26 8.25 5.84 15.69
N TYR A 27 7.10 5.20 15.93
CA TYR A 27 5.79 5.81 15.70
C TYR A 27 5.61 7.06 16.58
N ALA A 28 5.42 8.20 15.95
CA ALA A 28 5.46 9.49 16.63
C ALA A 28 4.13 9.94 17.26
N TYR A 29 3.02 9.28 16.92
CA TYR A 29 1.68 9.71 17.35
C TYR A 29 1.16 8.89 18.54
N PRO A 30 0.21 9.45 19.32
CA PRO A 30 -0.29 8.78 20.54
C PRO A 30 -1.24 7.62 20.26
N VAL A 31 -1.79 7.52 19.04
CA VAL A 31 -2.84 6.56 18.69
C VAL A 31 -2.67 6.08 17.25
N VAL A 32 -3.01 4.83 16.99
CA VAL A 32 -3.17 4.27 15.62
C VAL A 32 -4.44 3.44 15.58
N GLN A 33 -5.27 3.66 14.59
CA GLN A 33 -6.57 2.99 14.43
C GLN A 33 -6.81 2.63 12.96
N ALA A 34 -7.47 1.50 12.73
CA ALA A 34 -8.07 1.15 11.46
C ALA A 34 -9.60 1.07 11.62
N VAL A 35 -10.33 1.76 10.77
CA VAL A 35 -11.80 1.85 10.81
C VAL A 35 -12.37 1.30 9.53
N GLU A 36 -13.30 0.35 9.63
CA GLU A 36 -14.05 -0.16 8.49
C GLU A 36 -15.00 0.90 7.96
N GLY A 37 -14.82 1.28 6.70
CA GLY A 37 -15.70 2.19 5.97
C GLY A 37 -16.65 1.48 5.02
N PRO A 38 -17.55 2.22 4.36
CA PRO A 38 -18.38 1.68 3.29
C PRO A 38 -17.52 1.14 2.15
N ALA A 39 -17.99 0.05 1.54
CA ALA A 39 -17.34 -0.53 0.38
C ALA A 39 -17.10 0.50 -0.73
N ASN A 40 -15.87 0.60 -1.19
CA ASN A 40 -15.49 1.44 -2.31
C ASN A 40 -14.60 0.64 -3.27
N ASN A 41 -15.08 0.45 -4.50
CA ASN A 41 -14.34 -0.30 -5.52
C ASN A 41 -13.21 0.52 -6.17
N SER A 42 -13.15 1.82 -5.90
CA SER A 42 -12.16 2.71 -6.50
C SER A 42 -10.98 3.02 -5.55
N SER A 43 -11.07 2.60 -4.27
CA SER A 43 -10.04 2.85 -3.28
C SER A 43 -10.05 1.73 -2.24
N GLY A 44 -8.86 1.24 -1.86
CA GLY A 44 -8.68 0.25 -0.78
C GLY A 44 -8.81 0.84 0.61
N GLY A 45 -8.46 2.10 0.76
CA GLY A 45 -8.48 2.82 2.03
C GLY A 45 -8.29 4.32 1.86
N MET A 46 -8.02 4.98 2.98
CA MET A 46 -7.63 6.39 3.05
C MET A 46 -6.82 6.63 4.33
N GLU A 47 -5.70 7.29 4.17
CA GLU A 47 -4.61 7.42 5.13
C GLU A 47 -4.77 8.56 6.13
N TYR A 48 -5.96 8.88 6.58
CA TYR A 48 -6.10 9.92 7.61
C TYR A 48 -5.16 9.68 8.80
N PRO A 49 -4.34 10.68 9.19
CA PRO A 49 -3.38 10.49 10.25
C PRO A 49 -4.01 9.94 11.53
N MET A 50 -3.42 8.88 12.09
CA MET A 50 -3.87 8.16 13.29
C MET A 50 -5.19 7.38 13.16
N VAL A 51 -6.03 7.65 12.13
CA VAL A 51 -7.35 7.02 11.93
C VAL A 51 -7.48 6.60 10.48
N THR A 52 -6.95 5.46 10.15
CA THR A 52 -6.95 4.88 8.81
C THR A 52 -8.32 4.34 8.46
N LEU A 53 -8.87 4.74 7.32
CA LEU A 53 -10.14 4.24 6.78
C LEU A 53 -9.87 3.08 5.82
N ILE A 54 -10.55 1.96 6.01
CA ILE A 54 -10.44 0.77 5.15
C ILE A 54 -11.76 0.53 4.43
N THR A 55 -11.72 0.51 3.11
CA THR A 55 -12.90 0.43 2.24
C THR A 55 -12.95 -0.82 1.38
N SER A 56 -12.11 -1.83 1.67
CA SER A 56 -12.03 -3.13 0.98
C SER A 56 -12.79 -4.23 1.74
N PRO A 57 -14.13 -4.32 1.65
CA PRO A 57 -14.93 -5.17 2.53
C PRO A 57 -14.84 -6.67 2.24
N ASP A 58 -14.57 -7.03 1.00
CA ASP A 58 -14.53 -8.43 0.52
C ASP A 58 -13.11 -8.99 0.44
N ALA A 59 -12.18 -8.31 1.10
CA ALA A 59 -10.78 -8.70 1.12
C ALA A 59 -10.57 -10.08 1.77
N LYS A 60 -9.64 -10.85 1.24
CA LYS A 60 -9.07 -12.00 1.97
C LYS A 60 -8.31 -11.49 3.20
N VAL A 61 -7.94 -12.40 4.11
CA VAL A 61 -7.17 -12.06 5.32
C VAL A 61 -5.91 -11.27 4.97
N GLU A 62 -5.14 -11.77 4.01
CA GLU A 62 -3.89 -11.17 3.57
C GLU A 62 -4.10 -9.79 2.93
N THR A 63 -5.15 -9.65 2.15
CA THR A 63 -5.49 -8.37 1.50
C THR A 63 -5.92 -7.33 2.53
N LEU A 64 -6.77 -7.72 3.51
CA LEU A 64 -7.19 -6.80 4.58
C LEU A 64 -6.00 -6.34 5.41
N ASP A 65 -5.13 -7.26 5.79
CA ASP A 65 -3.92 -6.94 6.56
C ASP A 65 -2.96 -6.06 5.74
N GLY A 66 -2.77 -6.38 4.46
CA GLY A 66 -1.95 -5.58 3.55
C GLY A 66 -2.46 -4.15 3.39
N VAL A 67 -3.77 -3.96 3.18
CA VAL A 67 -4.37 -2.62 3.11
C VAL A 67 -4.22 -1.88 4.43
N ILE A 68 -4.48 -2.53 5.58
CA ILE A 68 -4.25 -1.92 6.89
C ILE A 68 -2.78 -1.50 7.05
N ALA A 69 -1.84 -2.35 6.65
CA ALA A 69 -0.42 -2.04 6.73
C ALA A 69 -0.03 -0.86 5.82
N HIS A 70 -0.60 -0.79 4.61
CA HIS A 70 -0.41 0.31 3.69
C HIS A 70 -0.88 1.63 4.30
N GLU A 71 -2.13 1.70 4.72
CA GLU A 71 -2.72 2.92 5.28
C GLU A 71 -2.06 3.34 6.62
N VAL A 72 -1.61 2.39 7.43
CA VAL A 72 -0.82 2.69 8.64
C VAL A 72 0.54 3.28 8.28
N GLY A 73 1.16 2.82 7.21
CA GLY A 73 2.46 3.28 6.73
C GLY A 73 2.48 4.76 6.37
N HIS A 74 1.38 5.32 5.90
CA HIS A 74 1.23 6.74 5.61
C HIS A 74 1.34 7.66 6.83
N ASN A 75 1.30 7.13 8.05
CA ASN A 75 1.67 7.95 9.21
C ASN A 75 3.15 8.35 9.19
N TRP A 76 4.01 7.61 8.50
CA TRP A 76 5.40 7.99 8.21
C TRP A 76 5.53 8.69 6.87
N PHE A 77 5.05 8.03 5.80
CA PHE A 77 5.10 8.52 4.43
C PHE A 77 3.82 9.35 4.15
N MET A 78 3.90 10.61 4.14
CA MET A 78 2.95 11.69 4.13
C MET A 78 2.92 12.44 5.48
N ALA A 79 2.46 11.84 6.57
CA ALA A 79 2.17 12.59 7.80
C ALA A 79 3.45 13.07 8.53
N ILE A 80 4.42 12.19 8.82
CA ILE A 80 5.70 12.57 9.46
C ILE A 80 6.60 13.33 8.48
N LEU A 81 6.69 12.86 7.24
CA LEU A 81 7.47 13.56 6.21
C LEU A 81 6.91 14.94 5.86
N GLY A 82 5.61 15.17 6.07
CA GLY A 82 4.95 16.40 5.71
C GLY A 82 4.92 16.64 4.20
N SER A 83 4.92 15.59 3.39
CA SER A 83 4.87 15.67 1.95
C SER A 83 3.49 16.13 1.46
N ASN A 84 3.48 16.86 0.33
CA ASN A 84 2.22 17.19 -0.33
C ASN A 84 1.83 16.06 -1.29
N GLU A 85 0.90 15.21 -0.88
CA GLU A 85 0.43 14.04 -1.62
C GLU A 85 -0.04 14.36 -3.05
N ARG A 86 -0.65 15.52 -3.25
CA ARG A 86 -1.15 15.92 -4.58
C ARG A 86 -0.05 16.37 -5.53
N MET A 87 1.02 16.95 -5.02
CA MET A 87 2.14 17.44 -5.82
C MET A 87 3.27 16.42 -5.97
N HIS A 88 3.43 15.53 -5.00
CA HIS A 88 4.53 14.57 -4.92
C HIS A 88 4.01 13.18 -4.55
N THR A 89 3.13 12.62 -5.38
CA THR A 89 2.47 11.31 -5.14
C THR A 89 3.47 10.19 -4.88
N TRP A 90 4.62 10.23 -5.53
CA TRP A 90 5.68 9.24 -5.36
C TRP A 90 6.27 9.20 -3.94
N MET A 91 6.34 10.36 -3.25
CA MET A 91 6.85 10.43 -1.88
C MET A 91 5.86 9.81 -0.88
N ASP A 92 4.59 9.89 -1.18
CA ASP A 92 3.50 9.34 -0.41
C ASP A 92 3.32 7.85 -0.77
N GLU A 93 2.80 7.58 -1.94
CA GLU A 93 2.39 6.25 -2.35
C GLU A 93 3.56 5.33 -2.72
N GLY A 94 4.59 5.84 -3.40
CA GLY A 94 5.70 5.04 -3.87
C GLY A 94 6.58 4.54 -2.73
N LEU A 95 7.03 5.43 -1.85
CA LEU A 95 7.81 5.03 -0.68
C LEU A 95 7.01 4.10 0.24
N ASN A 96 5.73 4.39 0.45
CA ASN A 96 4.87 3.54 1.26
C ASN A 96 4.63 2.17 0.62
N SER A 97 4.43 2.10 -0.69
CA SER A 97 4.25 0.84 -1.41
C SER A 97 5.47 -0.08 -1.31
N TYR A 98 6.69 0.46 -1.36
CA TYR A 98 7.90 -0.33 -1.12
C TYR A 98 7.85 -1.06 0.23
N TYR A 99 7.51 -0.35 1.30
CA TYR A 99 7.43 -0.95 2.64
C TYR A 99 6.21 -1.86 2.82
N HIS A 100 5.10 -1.54 2.16
CA HIS A 100 3.94 -2.44 2.10
C HIS A 100 4.32 -3.78 1.46
N PHE A 101 4.99 -3.78 0.31
CA PHE A 101 5.45 -5.01 -0.33
C PHE A 101 6.44 -5.79 0.53
N ARG A 102 7.34 -5.10 1.21
CA ARG A 102 8.24 -5.71 2.18
C ARG A 102 7.49 -6.35 3.35
N TYR A 103 6.47 -5.69 3.88
CA TYR A 103 5.62 -6.22 4.95
C TYR A 103 4.94 -7.52 4.53
N GLU A 104 4.31 -7.54 3.36
CA GLU A 104 3.66 -8.73 2.84
C GLU A 104 4.65 -9.86 2.56
N ALA A 105 5.80 -9.57 1.95
CA ALA A 105 6.82 -10.56 1.67
C ALA A 105 7.37 -11.22 2.92
N GLU A 106 7.59 -10.46 4.00
CA GLU A 106 8.06 -11.00 5.28
C GLU A 106 6.98 -11.83 6.01
N LYS A 107 5.70 -11.42 5.94
CA LYS A 107 4.61 -12.04 6.67
C LYS A 107 3.97 -13.21 5.94
N TYR A 108 3.75 -13.06 4.63
CA TYR A 108 3.02 -14.02 3.78
C TYR A 108 3.89 -14.69 2.73
N ARG A 109 5.13 -14.27 2.57
CA ARG A 109 6.09 -14.74 1.55
C ARG A 109 5.61 -14.53 0.11
N TYR A 110 4.71 -13.58 -0.11
CA TYR A 110 4.27 -13.15 -1.44
C TYR A 110 3.74 -11.71 -1.38
N ASN A 111 3.55 -11.12 -2.55
CA ASN A 111 3.04 -9.76 -2.68
C ASN A 111 1.61 -9.82 -3.21
N SER A 112 0.66 -9.18 -2.52
CA SER A 112 -0.77 -9.29 -2.82
C SER A 112 -1.33 -8.16 -3.69
N ILE A 113 -0.54 -7.12 -3.99
CA ILE A 113 -1.01 -5.90 -4.67
C ILE A 113 -1.79 -6.19 -5.96
N PHE A 114 -1.41 -7.24 -6.69
CA PHE A 114 -2.14 -7.69 -7.87
C PHE A 114 -2.98 -8.95 -7.58
N GLY A 115 -3.06 -9.35 -6.31
CA GLY A 115 -3.81 -10.51 -5.87
C GLY A 115 -3.47 -11.78 -6.64
N ASP A 116 -4.51 -12.57 -6.95
CA ASP A 116 -4.35 -13.81 -7.70
C ASP A 116 -4.10 -13.59 -9.21
N ALA A 117 -4.04 -12.33 -9.67
CA ALA A 117 -3.78 -12.01 -11.07
C ALA A 117 -2.33 -12.35 -11.50
N MET A 118 -1.38 -12.30 -10.57
CA MET A 118 0.01 -12.68 -10.84
C MET A 118 0.24 -14.18 -10.67
N PRO A 119 1.02 -14.81 -11.57
CA PRO A 119 1.47 -16.19 -11.38
C PRO A 119 2.19 -16.37 -10.03
N LYS A 120 2.03 -17.54 -9.43
CA LYS A 120 2.65 -17.86 -8.12
C LYS A 120 4.16 -17.61 -8.12
N GLU A 121 4.83 -17.95 -9.20
CA GLU A 121 6.28 -17.79 -9.39
C GLU A 121 6.71 -16.32 -9.29
N VAL A 122 5.85 -15.38 -9.69
CA VAL A 122 6.10 -13.94 -9.59
C VAL A 122 5.78 -13.45 -8.17
N ARG A 123 4.67 -13.90 -7.59
CA ARG A 123 4.27 -13.51 -6.22
C ARG A 123 5.26 -13.93 -5.14
N ASP A 124 5.93 -15.07 -5.35
CA ASP A 124 6.89 -15.64 -4.39
C ASP A 124 8.31 -15.04 -4.53
N LEU A 125 8.51 -14.08 -5.43
CA LEU A 125 9.81 -13.40 -5.57
C LEU A 125 10.11 -12.50 -4.36
N PRO A 126 11.40 -12.30 -4.03
CA PRO A 126 11.81 -11.22 -3.12
C PRO A 126 11.28 -9.87 -3.60
N VAL A 127 11.06 -8.94 -2.67
CA VAL A 127 10.38 -7.67 -2.97
C VAL A 127 11.04 -6.88 -4.12
N ASP A 128 12.35 -6.77 -4.12
CA ASP A 128 13.13 -6.10 -5.17
C ASP A 128 12.96 -6.76 -6.55
N LYS A 129 12.93 -8.08 -6.59
CA LYS A 129 12.72 -8.85 -7.81
C LYS A 129 11.26 -8.85 -8.26
N PHE A 130 10.33 -8.86 -7.34
CA PHE A 130 8.91 -8.71 -7.64
C PHE A 130 8.64 -7.37 -8.33
N GLN A 131 9.11 -6.27 -7.76
CA GLN A 131 8.94 -4.93 -8.30
C GLN A 131 9.59 -4.80 -9.69
N GLU A 132 10.85 -5.22 -9.84
CA GLU A 132 11.55 -5.24 -11.13
C GLU A 132 10.77 -6.02 -12.21
N THR A 133 10.21 -7.18 -11.81
CA THR A 133 9.45 -8.04 -12.73
C THR A 133 8.13 -7.40 -13.11
N VAL A 134 7.37 -6.88 -12.15
CA VAL A 134 6.09 -6.21 -12.38
C VAL A 134 6.30 -4.98 -13.25
N TYR A 135 7.27 -4.12 -12.92
CA TYR A 135 7.60 -2.94 -13.71
C TYR A 135 7.96 -3.32 -15.15
N THR A 136 8.80 -4.34 -15.34
CA THR A 136 9.20 -4.80 -16.68
C THR A 136 8.00 -5.29 -17.50
N VAL A 137 7.05 -5.97 -16.86
CA VAL A 137 5.82 -6.44 -17.54
C VAL A 137 4.91 -5.29 -17.89
N ILE A 138 4.75 -4.35 -16.97
CA ILE A 138 3.90 -3.16 -17.15
C ILE A 138 4.46 -2.26 -18.23
N ASP A 139 5.74 -1.91 -18.15
CA ASP A 139 6.43 -1.04 -19.13
C ASP A 139 6.36 -1.59 -20.57
N LYS A 140 6.45 -2.90 -20.72
CA LYS A 140 6.32 -3.54 -22.02
C LYS A 140 4.91 -3.57 -22.60
N ASN A 141 3.89 -3.58 -21.75
CA ASN A 141 2.50 -3.80 -22.17
C ASN A 141 1.62 -2.54 -22.02
N LEU A 142 1.99 -1.64 -21.14
CA LEU A 142 1.28 -0.40 -20.85
C LEU A 142 2.29 0.75 -20.85
N PRO A 143 2.46 1.45 -21.98
CA PRO A 143 3.39 2.57 -22.03
C PRO A 143 2.96 3.65 -21.00
N MET A 144 3.81 3.90 -20.02
CA MET A 144 3.64 4.95 -19.03
C MET A 144 4.39 6.18 -19.51
N GLU A 145 3.67 7.19 -19.96
CA GLU A 145 4.25 8.43 -20.48
C GLU A 145 4.53 9.44 -19.36
N SER A 146 3.79 9.36 -18.25
CA SER A 146 3.92 10.31 -17.16
C SER A 146 5.24 10.13 -16.39
N ALA A 147 5.83 11.28 -16.02
CA ALA A 147 7.01 11.31 -15.17
C ALA A 147 6.63 10.90 -13.72
N MET A 148 7.62 10.44 -12.95
CA MET A 148 7.46 10.12 -11.53
C MET A 148 6.96 11.33 -10.70
N GLU A 149 7.42 12.52 -11.03
CA GLU A 149 7.07 13.79 -10.38
C GLU A 149 5.76 14.41 -10.89
N THR A 150 4.95 13.69 -11.68
CA THR A 150 3.67 14.21 -12.17
C THR A 150 2.73 14.44 -10.99
N PRO A 151 2.17 15.65 -10.82
CA PRO A 151 1.15 15.90 -9.81
C PRO A 151 -0.09 15.01 -9.99
N ALA A 152 -0.75 14.64 -8.89
CA ALA A 152 -1.90 13.73 -8.93
C ALA A 152 -2.99 14.12 -9.93
N ASP A 153 -3.29 15.41 -10.03
CA ASP A 153 -4.35 15.94 -10.90
C ASP A 153 -3.92 16.07 -12.38
N GLU A 154 -2.65 15.85 -12.70
CA GLU A 154 -2.10 15.97 -14.05
C GLU A 154 -1.92 14.61 -14.75
N PHE A 155 -2.16 13.50 -14.06
CA PHE A 155 -2.16 12.19 -14.69
C PHE A 155 -3.32 12.06 -15.69
N PRO A 156 -3.10 11.47 -16.86
CA PRO A 156 -4.13 11.36 -17.91
C PRO A 156 -5.31 10.47 -17.51
N ASN A 157 -5.10 9.52 -16.61
CA ASN A 157 -6.10 8.59 -16.12
C ASN A 157 -5.67 7.91 -14.80
N SER A 158 -6.61 7.25 -14.14
CA SER A 158 -6.39 6.56 -12.86
C SER A 158 -5.44 5.36 -12.96
N ASP A 159 -5.39 4.68 -14.09
CA ASP A 159 -4.54 3.52 -14.29
C ASP A 159 -3.07 3.96 -14.33
N GLU A 160 -2.76 5.01 -15.07
CA GLU A 160 -1.41 5.56 -15.13
C GLU A 160 -1.00 6.18 -13.80
N TYR A 161 -1.91 6.90 -13.11
CA TYR A 161 -1.68 7.35 -11.74
C TYR A 161 -1.27 6.19 -10.83
N GLY A 162 -2.06 5.11 -10.79
CA GLY A 162 -1.77 3.94 -9.94
C GLY A 162 -0.45 3.27 -10.31
N LEU A 163 -0.19 3.05 -11.59
CA LEU A 163 1.04 2.38 -12.04
C LEU A 163 2.30 3.22 -11.75
N VAL A 164 2.25 4.52 -12.01
CA VAL A 164 3.41 5.39 -11.78
C VAL A 164 3.63 5.63 -10.30
N SER A 165 2.59 6.01 -9.55
CA SER A 165 2.74 6.40 -8.14
C SER A 165 3.04 5.23 -7.21
N TYR A 166 2.42 4.06 -7.43
CA TYR A 166 2.53 2.90 -6.52
C TYR A 166 3.54 1.85 -6.96
N VAL A 167 3.83 1.73 -8.26
CA VAL A 167 4.66 0.63 -8.77
C VAL A 167 5.99 1.11 -9.32
N LYS A 168 5.97 2.12 -10.19
CA LYS A 168 7.19 2.64 -10.82
C LYS A 168 8.12 3.30 -9.80
N THR A 169 7.57 3.87 -8.76
CA THR A 169 8.29 4.64 -7.73
C THR A 169 8.62 3.85 -6.47
N ALA A 170 8.03 2.67 -6.29
CA ALA A 170 8.33 1.73 -5.22
C ALA A 170 9.51 0.82 -5.60
#